data_b53883d043730d9a0a258052eb4d6ca5
#
_entry.id   b53883d043730d9a0a258052eb4d6ca5
#
_cell.length_a   1.000
_cell.length_b   1.000
_cell.length_c   1.000
_cell.angle_alpha   90.00
_cell.angle_beta   90.00
_cell.angle_gamma   90.00
#
_symmetry.space_group_name_H-M   'P 1'
#
loop_
_entity.id
_entity.type
_entity.pdbx_description
1 polymer ?
#
loop_
_entity_poly.entity_id
_entity_poly.type
_entity_poly.pdbx_seq_one_letter_code
_entity_poly.pdbx_strand_id
1 'polypeptide(L)'
;MPAGPDDLASSGPSTALLSPSLPSDSHHDEAMGIDQMLQSFAGEFGAWQLRHFTFVSLAWALNAFHTMVVVFADREPDRRCVGPAGCCAEPGSWEWTSGPGASTVAEWGLVCGEKYKIGVAQSAFFVGSMIGAGIFGHLSDSSLGRKGTLTVTTALNAVFGLLTALSPSFWSYAALRFLTGLATGGLGLSAFSLATEPVGPSMRAPVAMSTFYFFSLGTVLLALMAASFSNSWRTLYTISSLPSFLFLVAVLPFVSESPRWYLVHHNIPRAMEVMRTIAKTNGNQLPDNISLLLDSDVSQKTLPTSNIVDVIHSPITRMRLILTVAINFLSSIVYYGLSLNVGNLSTELYVSVILNAIAEVPAYALTAMCLKCSGRRPLTIGTMWLSGVFCAVGSLLPDIRVWRAVRTLCSVVGIFSMAATFDLLFIYTAELFPTAVRSAALGCVTQAGQTGAIAAPLVVVLGGNWPFGVFGVCGVVGGVLGFYLPETLNRPFYDTMAGLVSGEMGKGAEDGYGYFVS
;
A
#
# COMPACT_ATOMS: atom_id res chain seq x y z
N MET A 1 50.58 47.24 -54.33
CA MET A 1 51.00 48.63 -54.40
C MET A 1 49.87 49.55 -54.05
N PRO A 2 50.10 50.64 -53.38
CA PRO A 2 50.85 50.80 -52.12
C PRO A 2 50.05 51.65 -51.10
N ALA A 3 50.59 51.60 -49.93
CA ALA A 3 50.94 52.67 -49.01
C ALA A 3 49.88 53.25 -48.08
N GLY A 4 50.21 53.11 -46.80
CA GLY A 4 49.79 53.90 -45.68
C GLY A 4 50.44 55.34 -45.74
N PRO A 5 50.67 56.06 -44.68
CA PRO A 5 50.61 55.81 -43.22
C PRO A 5 50.04 57.01 -42.40
N ASP A 6 50.08 56.87 -41.06
CA ASP A 6 50.33 57.91 -40.03
C ASP A 6 49.28 59.01 -39.78
N ASP A 7 48.77 59.17 -38.54
CA ASP A 7 49.45 60.11 -37.61
C ASP A 7 48.81 60.09 -36.20
N LEU A 8 49.68 60.23 -35.24
CA LEU A 8 49.60 60.49 -33.82
C LEU A 8 48.76 61.71 -33.42
N ALA A 9 48.11 61.65 -32.27
CA ALA A 9 48.19 62.64 -31.18
C ALA A 9 47.33 62.24 -29.96
N SER A 10 47.98 61.92 -28.92
CA SER A 10 48.06 62.48 -27.56
C SER A 10 46.85 63.25 -27.02
N SER A 11 46.34 62.84 -25.91
CA SER A 11 46.19 63.67 -24.70
C SER A 11 45.39 62.97 -23.55
N GLY A 12 46.00 62.88 -22.45
CA GLY A 12 45.67 63.21 -21.09
C GLY A 12 44.55 62.43 -20.28
N PRO A 13 44.84 62.07 -19.05
CA PRO A 13 43.96 61.30 -18.22
C PRO A 13 42.92 62.18 -17.50
N SER A 14 41.66 61.91 -17.71
CA SER A 14 40.60 62.45 -16.85
C SER A 14 40.31 61.46 -15.69
N THR A 15 40.69 61.90 -14.53
CA THR A 15 40.35 61.36 -13.22
C THR A 15 38.82 61.41 -13.03
N ALA A 16 38.16 60.31 -13.24
CA ALA A 16 36.74 60.11 -12.79
C ALA A 16 36.75 59.58 -11.38
N LEU A 17 36.21 60.37 -10.48
CA LEU A 17 35.91 60.06 -9.07
C LEU A 17 35.13 58.76 -8.96
N LEU A 18 35.75 57.76 -8.35
CA LEU A 18 35.08 56.56 -7.84
C LEU A 18 34.13 56.96 -6.71
N SER A 19 32.85 56.96 -6.98
CA SER A 19 31.81 56.87 -5.94
C SER A 19 31.89 55.49 -5.33
N PRO A 20 31.90 55.32 -4.01
CA PRO A 20 31.80 54.02 -3.39
C PRO A 20 30.40 53.49 -3.68
N SER A 21 30.31 52.44 -4.51
CA SER A 21 29.10 51.61 -4.61
C SER A 21 28.87 50.99 -3.25
N LEU A 22 27.79 51.41 -2.56
CA LEU A 22 27.18 50.70 -1.45
C LEU A 22 26.97 49.25 -1.88
N PRO A 23 27.31 48.25 -1.02
CA PRO A 23 26.92 46.91 -1.28
C PRO A 23 25.39 46.90 -1.25
N SER A 24 24.75 46.59 -2.37
CA SER A 24 23.35 46.22 -2.40
C SER A 24 23.22 44.91 -1.61
N ASP A 25 22.84 45.02 -0.35
CA ASP A 25 22.25 43.92 0.41
C ASP A 25 20.96 43.49 -0.29
N SER A 26 21.08 42.86 -1.45
CA SER A 26 20.03 42.01 -1.95
C SER A 26 20.09 40.74 -1.12
N HIS A 27 19.36 40.71 0.00
CA HIS A 27 18.93 39.47 0.60
C HIS A 27 18.11 38.73 -0.45
N HIS A 28 18.78 37.97 -1.29
CA HIS A 28 18.15 36.94 -2.07
C HIS A 28 17.66 35.92 -1.05
N ASP A 29 16.37 35.97 -0.73
CA ASP A 29 15.70 34.88 -0.07
C ASP A 29 15.96 33.63 -0.90
N GLU A 30 16.78 32.74 -0.37
CA GLU A 30 17.14 31.49 -1.04
C GLU A 30 15.93 30.59 -0.98
N ALA A 31 15.20 30.53 -2.10
CA ALA A 31 13.98 29.77 -2.21
C ALA A 31 14.30 28.35 -2.67
N MET A 32 13.88 27.33 -1.91
CA MET A 32 14.20 25.92 -2.17
C MET A 32 12.99 24.99 -2.01
N GLY A 33 13.05 23.83 -2.67
CA GLY A 33 12.05 22.78 -2.52
C GLY A 33 12.12 22.07 -1.17
N ILE A 34 11.01 21.42 -0.77
CA ILE A 34 10.92 20.66 0.51
C ILE A 34 12.00 19.58 0.60
N ASP A 35 12.26 18.84 -0.48
CA ASP A 35 13.25 17.75 -0.47
C ASP A 35 14.66 18.29 -0.22
N GLN A 36 15.02 19.38 -0.88
CA GLN A 36 16.30 20.03 -0.68
C GLN A 36 16.43 20.59 0.74
N MET A 37 15.36 21.17 1.29
CA MET A 37 15.34 21.67 2.67
C MET A 37 15.48 20.54 3.71
N LEU A 38 14.86 19.37 3.47
CA LEU A 38 15.05 18.19 4.31
C LEU A 38 16.48 17.67 4.26
N GLN A 39 17.10 17.63 3.06
CA GLN A 39 18.47 17.14 2.89
C GLN A 39 19.51 18.08 3.51
N SER A 40 19.35 19.40 3.31
CA SER A 40 20.38 20.36 3.68
C SER A 40 20.29 20.84 5.12
N PHE A 41 19.08 20.99 5.68
CA PHE A 41 18.87 21.66 6.95
C PHE A 41 18.05 20.89 7.97
N ALA A 42 16.89 20.32 7.61
CA ALA A 42 15.99 19.74 8.58
C ALA A 42 16.32 18.29 8.97
N GLY A 43 17.12 17.60 8.13
CA GLY A 43 17.42 16.17 8.26
C GLY A 43 16.39 15.28 7.57
N GLU A 44 16.86 14.31 6.78
CA GLU A 44 15.99 13.43 5.98
C GLU A 44 15.15 12.48 6.84
N PHE A 45 15.71 11.98 7.94
CA PHE A 45 15.02 11.12 8.89
C PHE A 45 15.65 11.25 10.28
N GLY A 46 14.97 11.95 11.18
CA GLY A 46 15.41 12.21 12.56
C GLY A 46 14.34 11.83 13.57
N ALA A 47 14.52 12.30 14.81
CA ALA A 47 13.62 11.97 15.94
C ALA A 47 12.17 12.41 15.69
N TRP A 48 11.98 13.56 15.01
CA TRP A 48 10.64 14.04 14.68
C TRP A 48 9.94 13.11 13.68
N GLN A 49 10.63 12.76 12.58
CA GLN A 49 10.07 11.88 11.56
C GLN A 49 9.80 10.48 12.13
N LEU A 50 10.69 9.93 12.95
CA LEU A 50 10.48 8.63 13.58
C LEU A 50 9.22 8.63 14.47
N ARG A 51 9.05 9.66 15.32
CA ARG A 51 7.86 9.79 16.16
C ARG A 51 6.59 9.95 15.31
N HIS A 52 6.61 10.84 14.32
CA HIS A 52 5.48 11.09 13.43
C HIS A 52 5.11 9.85 12.64
N PHE A 53 6.10 9.18 12.05
CA PHE A 53 5.94 7.89 11.35
C PHE A 53 5.30 6.84 12.25
N THR A 54 5.81 6.67 13.46
CA THR A 54 5.26 5.66 14.40
C THR A 54 3.80 5.95 14.73
N PHE A 55 3.46 7.20 15.05
CA PHE A 55 2.08 7.59 15.37
C PHE A 55 1.13 7.38 14.19
N VAL A 56 1.51 7.82 13.00
CA VAL A 56 0.69 7.66 11.79
C VAL A 56 0.56 6.20 11.39
N SER A 57 1.65 5.42 11.49
CA SER A 57 1.66 4.01 11.10
C SER A 57 0.82 3.11 12.01
N LEU A 58 0.47 3.54 13.25
CA LEU A 58 -0.52 2.83 14.07
C LEU A 58 -1.89 2.71 13.37
N ALA A 59 -2.22 3.61 12.45
CA ALA A 59 -3.42 3.51 11.63
C ALA A 59 -3.44 2.23 10.76
N TRP A 60 -2.27 1.70 10.38
CA TRP A 60 -2.18 0.41 9.67
C TRP A 60 -2.54 -0.78 10.55
N ALA A 61 -2.28 -0.71 11.86
CA ALA A 61 -2.77 -1.73 12.80
C ALA A 61 -4.30 -1.68 12.92
N LEU A 62 -4.91 -0.47 12.91
CA LEU A 62 -6.36 -0.32 12.88
C LEU A 62 -6.96 -0.87 11.57
N ASN A 63 -6.28 -0.62 10.45
CA ASN A 63 -6.65 -1.21 9.15
C ASN A 63 -6.65 -2.74 9.22
N ALA A 64 -5.61 -3.35 9.81
CA ALA A 64 -5.53 -4.80 9.98
C ALA A 64 -6.68 -5.35 10.83
N PHE A 65 -7.09 -4.66 11.90
CA PHE A 65 -8.21 -5.10 12.74
C PHE A 65 -9.49 -5.27 11.91
N HIS A 66 -9.89 -4.25 11.15
CA HIS A 66 -11.12 -4.29 10.36
C HIS A 66 -11.04 -5.15 9.11
N THR A 67 -9.84 -5.32 8.53
CA THR A 67 -9.63 -6.20 7.38
C THR A 67 -9.67 -7.67 7.78
N MET A 68 -9.01 -8.05 8.88
CA MET A 68 -8.78 -9.44 9.26
C MET A 68 -9.78 -9.97 10.30
N VAL A 69 -10.61 -9.13 10.93
CA VAL A 69 -11.60 -9.57 11.94
C VAL A 69 -12.54 -10.66 11.43
N VAL A 70 -12.84 -10.65 10.15
CA VAL A 70 -13.72 -11.64 9.49
C VAL A 70 -13.19 -13.07 9.57
N VAL A 71 -11.87 -13.26 9.65
CA VAL A 71 -11.24 -14.58 9.81
C VAL A 71 -11.74 -15.26 11.08
N PHE A 72 -12.01 -14.49 12.13
CA PHE A 72 -12.48 -14.97 13.42
C PHE A 72 -14.00 -14.87 13.55
N ALA A 73 -14.59 -13.77 13.08
CA ALA A 73 -16.03 -13.51 13.20
C ALA A 73 -16.88 -14.39 12.28
N ASP A 74 -16.39 -14.67 11.05
CA ASP A 74 -17.09 -15.45 10.04
C ASP A 74 -16.64 -16.93 10.01
N ARG A 75 -15.93 -17.38 11.06
CA ARG A 75 -15.49 -18.78 11.18
C ARG A 75 -16.71 -19.71 11.30
N GLU A 76 -16.60 -20.91 10.75
CA GLU A 76 -17.55 -21.99 10.97
C GLU A 76 -17.19 -22.70 12.30
N PRO A 77 -18.02 -22.61 13.38
CA PRO A 77 -17.75 -23.30 14.63
C PRO A 77 -17.95 -24.81 14.51
N ASP A 78 -17.41 -25.56 15.48
CA ASP A 78 -17.59 -27.01 15.55
C ASP A 78 -19.07 -27.35 15.75
N ARG A 79 -19.51 -28.42 15.08
CA ARG A 79 -20.87 -28.96 15.15
C ARG A 79 -20.89 -30.24 15.97
N ARG A 80 -21.93 -30.39 16.81
CA ARG A 80 -22.23 -31.62 17.49
C ARG A 80 -23.52 -32.23 16.91
N CYS A 81 -23.44 -33.47 16.44
CA CYS A 81 -24.58 -34.19 15.94
C CYS A 81 -25.53 -34.56 17.11
N VAL A 82 -26.83 -34.36 16.94
CA VAL A 82 -27.88 -34.64 17.95
C VAL A 82 -28.71 -35.88 17.56
N GLY A 83 -28.39 -36.56 16.43
CA GLY A 83 -29.13 -37.72 15.92
C GLY A 83 -28.24 -38.77 15.24
N PRO A 84 -28.78 -39.98 14.97
CA PRO A 84 -28.03 -41.11 14.42
C PRO A 84 -27.68 -41.01 12.92
N ALA A 85 -28.15 -40.00 12.21
CA ALA A 85 -27.91 -39.82 10.77
C ALA A 85 -26.95 -38.65 10.50
N GLY A 86 -26.03 -38.84 9.57
CA GLY A 86 -24.91 -37.94 9.26
C GLY A 86 -25.21 -36.44 9.23
N CYS A 87 -24.35 -35.74 9.87
CA CYS A 87 -24.40 -34.32 10.26
C CYS A 87 -24.49 -33.28 9.14
N CYS A 88 -25.23 -33.38 8.11
CA CYS A 88 -25.46 -32.30 7.16
C CYS A 88 -26.73 -32.43 6.33
N ALA A 89 -27.54 -33.45 6.58
CA ALA A 89 -28.69 -33.75 5.71
C ALA A 89 -29.92 -32.90 6.01
N GLU A 90 -30.17 -32.50 7.28
CA GLU A 90 -31.40 -31.76 7.64
C GLU A 90 -31.14 -30.68 8.70
N PRO A 91 -31.81 -29.50 8.62
CA PRO A 91 -31.81 -28.51 9.69
C PRO A 91 -32.41 -29.10 10.97
N GLY A 92 -31.64 -29.06 12.07
CA GLY A 92 -32.07 -29.61 13.37
C GLY A 92 -31.42 -30.92 13.80
N SER A 93 -30.60 -31.55 12.93
CA SER A 93 -29.81 -32.76 13.27
C SER A 93 -28.49 -32.51 13.96
N TRP A 94 -28.11 -31.23 14.14
CA TRP A 94 -26.85 -30.80 14.76
C TRP A 94 -27.04 -29.48 15.52
N GLU A 95 -26.17 -29.25 16.50
CA GLU A 95 -26.10 -28.02 17.28
C GLU A 95 -24.67 -27.48 17.27
N TRP A 96 -24.53 -26.15 17.36
CA TRP A 96 -23.23 -25.49 17.51
C TRP A 96 -22.67 -25.70 18.91
N THR A 97 -21.46 -26.23 19.05
CA THR A 97 -20.82 -26.47 20.35
C THR A 97 -20.58 -25.19 21.14
N SER A 98 -20.31 -24.06 20.43
CA SER A 98 -20.01 -22.74 21.02
C SER A 98 -21.23 -21.82 21.11
N GLY A 99 -22.42 -22.30 20.75
CA GLY A 99 -23.67 -21.53 20.74
C GLY A 99 -23.84 -20.62 19.50
N PRO A 100 -25.03 -20.06 19.29
CA PRO A 100 -25.35 -19.28 18.07
C PRO A 100 -24.62 -17.95 17.97
N GLY A 101 -24.24 -17.31 19.07
CA GLY A 101 -23.52 -16.01 19.05
C GLY A 101 -22.02 -16.11 18.83
N ALA A 102 -21.45 -17.31 18.65
CA ALA A 102 -20.01 -17.50 18.52
C ALA A 102 -19.46 -16.96 17.20
N SER A 103 -20.25 -16.96 16.13
CA SER A 103 -19.86 -16.43 14.80
C SER A 103 -21.08 -15.98 14.02
N THR A 104 -20.88 -15.19 12.97
CA THR A 104 -21.92 -14.80 12.01
C THR A 104 -22.52 -16.02 11.30
N VAL A 105 -21.68 -17.03 11.03
CA VAL A 105 -22.10 -18.30 10.43
C VAL A 105 -23.07 -19.04 11.33
N ALA A 106 -22.79 -19.09 12.63
CA ALA A 106 -23.65 -19.74 13.58
C ALA A 106 -24.98 -18.98 13.81
N GLU A 107 -24.90 -17.63 13.87
CA GLU A 107 -26.10 -16.81 14.16
C GLU A 107 -27.09 -16.79 12.99
N TRP A 108 -26.60 -16.73 11.75
CA TRP A 108 -27.49 -16.64 10.57
C TRP A 108 -27.56 -17.92 9.74
N GLY A 109 -26.96 -19.02 10.22
CA GLY A 109 -27.03 -20.30 9.53
C GLY A 109 -26.36 -20.31 8.16
N LEU A 110 -25.23 -19.65 8.01
CA LEU A 110 -24.54 -19.49 6.73
C LEU A 110 -23.75 -20.75 6.33
N VAL A 111 -24.44 -21.85 6.17
CA VAL A 111 -23.87 -23.16 5.84
C VAL A 111 -24.47 -23.71 4.55
N CYS A 112 -23.85 -24.73 3.98
CA CYS A 112 -24.31 -25.40 2.75
C CYS A 112 -24.58 -24.39 1.61
N GLY A 113 -25.80 -24.29 1.12
CA GLY A 113 -26.21 -23.39 0.04
C GLY A 113 -26.06 -21.88 0.36
N GLU A 114 -26.02 -21.50 1.64
CA GLU A 114 -25.91 -20.10 2.07
C GLU A 114 -24.45 -19.66 2.32
N LYS A 115 -23.48 -20.55 2.17
CA LYS A 115 -22.06 -20.28 2.46
C LYS A 115 -21.47 -19.16 1.61
N TYR A 116 -21.98 -18.96 0.37
CA TYR A 116 -21.53 -17.87 -0.51
C TYR A 116 -21.69 -16.47 0.12
N LYS A 117 -22.67 -16.30 1.04
CA LYS A 117 -22.91 -15.03 1.73
C LYS A 117 -21.69 -14.56 2.52
N ILE A 118 -20.88 -15.47 3.07
CA ILE A 118 -19.63 -15.14 3.76
C ILE A 118 -18.70 -14.41 2.78
N GLY A 119 -18.50 -14.98 1.58
CA GLY A 119 -17.69 -14.34 0.54
C GLY A 119 -18.27 -12.99 0.11
N VAL A 120 -19.59 -12.86 0.00
CA VAL A 120 -20.26 -11.61 -0.36
C VAL A 120 -19.99 -10.50 0.67
N ALA A 121 -20.10 -10.78 1.97
CA ALA A 121 -19.85 -9.80 3.03
C ALA A 121 -18.37 -9.35 3.05
N GLN A 122 -17.45 -10.29 2.86
CA GLN A 122 -16.02 -9.99 2.80
C GLN A 122 -15.66 -9.22 1.51
N SER A 123 -16.21 -9.60 0.36
CA SER A 123 -16.04 -8.86 -0.90
C SER A 123 -16.65 -7.45 -0.82
N ALA A 124 -17.80 -7.28 -0.15
CA ALA A 124 -18.41 -5.97 0.06
C ALA A 124 -17.47 -5.01 0.80
N PHE A 125 -16.72 -5.50 1.80
CA PHE A 125 -15.69 -4.71 2.47
C PHE A 125 -14.60 -4.23 1.51
N PHE A 126 -14.07 -5.10 0.66
CA PHE A 126 -13.04 -4.72 -0.31
C PHE A 126 -13.57 -3.80 -1.41
N VAL A 127 -14.82 -3.96 -1.86
CA VAL A 127 -15.49 -3.01 -2.77
C VAL A 127 -15.58 -1.64 -2.10
N GLY A 128 -16.01 -1.60 -0.83
CA GLY A 128 -16.01 -0.37 -0.04
C GLY A 128 -14.61 0.26 0.02
N SER A 129 -13.59 -0.53 0.32
CA SER A 129 -12.20 -0.07 0.42
C SER A 129 -11.68 0.52 -0.90
N MET A 130 -11.99 -0.12 -2.01
CA MET A 130 -11.64 0.38 -3.35
C MET A 130 -12.28 1.75 -3.64
N ILE A 131 -13.57 1.88 -3.38
CA ILE A 131 -14.31 3.14 -3.58
C ILE A 131 -13.83 4.21 -2.60
N GLY A 132 -13.62 3.83 -1.35
CA GLY A 132 -13.15 4.70 -0.29
C GLY A 132 -11.76 5.27 -0.56
N ALA A 133 -10.84 4.46 -1.06
CA ALA A 133 -9.52 4.93 -1.47
C ALA A 133 -9.60 6.03 -2.56
N GLY A 134 -10.53 5.91 -3.51
CA GLY A 134 -10.76 6.94 -4.54
C GLY A 134 -11.35 8.22 -3.96
N ILE A 135 -12.45 8.12 -3.19
CA ILE A 135 -13.15 9.28 -2.64
C ILE A 135 -12.26 10.03 -1.63
N PHE A 136 -11.73 9.31 -0.65
CA PHE A 136 -10.92 9.92 0.41
C PHE A 136 -9.52 10.31 -0.06
N GLY A 137 -9.00 9.64 -1.11
CA GLY A 137 -7.79 10.09 -1.81
C GLY A 137 -7.97 11.49 -2.37
N HIS A 138 -9.04 11.71 -3.13
CA HIS A 138 -9.37 13.04 -3.67
C HIS A 138 -9.60 14.09 -2.57
N LEU A 139 -10.33 13.74 -1.50
CA LEU A 139 -10.55 14.65 -0.36
C LEU A 139 -9.26 14.97 0.39
N SER A 140 -8.35 14.01 0.50
CA SER A 140 -7.03 14.17 1.11
C SER A 140 -6.16 15.15 0.33
N ASP A 141 -6.23 15.09 -1.00
CA ASP A 141 -5.47 16.00 -1.85
C ASP A 141 -6.09 17.41 -1.90
N SER A 142 -7.40 17.51 -1.77
CA SER A 142 -8.13 18.78 -1.93
C SER A 142 -8.36 19.52 -0.60
N SER A 143 -9.53 19.40 -0.02
CA SER A 143 -10.02 20.31 1.02
C SER A 143 -9.67 19.91 2.45
N LEU A 144 -9.62 18.60 2.75
CA LEU A 144 -9.44 18.11 4.12
C LEU A 144 -7.99 18.02 4.55
N GLY A 145 -7.06 17.82 3.61
CA GLY A 145 -5.67 17.47 3.91
C GLY A 145 -5.50 16.01 4.35
N ARG A 146 -4.26 15.62 4.54
CA ARG A 146 -3.92 14.22 4.91
C ARG A 146 -4.38 13.89 6.32
N LYS A 147 -4.09 14.77 7.28
CA LYS A 147 -4.51 14.62 8.68
C LYS A 147 -6.03 14.70 8.83
N GLY A 148 -6.67 15.66 8.15
CA GLY A 148 -8.12 15.82 8.18
C GLY A 148 -8.83 14.58 7.66
N THR A 149 -8.37 14.02 6.54
CA THR A 149 -8.90 12.78 5.97
C THR A 149 -8.65 11.60 6.88
N LEU A 150 -7.46 11.47 7.46
CA LEU A 150 -7.14 10.44 8.47
C LEU A 150 -8.09 10.53 9.66
N THR A 151 -8.42 11.75 10.13
CA THR A 151 -9.37 11.97 11.24
C THR A 151 -10.76 11.47 10.89
N VAL A 152 -11.30 11.90 9.75
CA VAL A 152 -12.65 11.53 9.31
C VAL A 152 -12.75 10.03 9.08
N THR A 153 -11.80 9.45 8.36
CA THR A 153 -11.81 8.02 8.04
C THR A 153 -11.65 7.14 9.28
N THR A 154 -10.81 7.55 10.25
CA THR A 154 -10.69 6.82 11.52
C THR A 154 -11.99 6.90 12.32
N ALA A 155 -12.65 8.06 12.36
CA ALA A 155 -13.93 8.23 13.05
C ALA A 155 -15.02 7.36 12.42
N LEU A 156 -15.15 7.38 11.08
CA LEU A 156 -16.08 6.53 10.36
C LEU A 156 -15.79 5.04 10.57
N ASN A 157 -14.52 4.65 10.55
CA ASN A 157 -14.07 3.29 10.79
C ASN A 157 -14.47 2.80 12.20
N ALA A 158 -14.25 3.63 13.22
CA ALA A 158 -14.64 3.34 14.59
C ALA A 158 -16.18 3.19 14.73
N VAL A 159 -16.94 4.11 14.15
CA VAL A 159 -18.42 4.11 14.23
C VAL A 159 -19.00 2.91 13.47
N PHE A 160 -18.61 2.70 12.20
CA PHE A 160 -19.15 1.61 11.40
C PHE A 160 -18.69 0.24 11.91
N GLY A 161 -17.45 0.13 12.42
CA GLY A 161 -16.98 -1.09 13.08
C GLY A 161 -17.81 -1.44 14.31
N LEU A 162 -18.13 -0.44 15.17
CA LEU A 162 -18.98 -0.64 16.33
C LEU A 162 -20.43 -0.98 15.93
N LEU A 163 -21.00 -0.28 14.94
CA LEU A 163 -22.34 -0.57 14.42
C LEU A 163 -22.42 -1.98 13.82
N THR A 164 -21.33 -2.48 13.24
CA THR A 164 -21.28 -3.85 12.72
C THR A 164 -21.56 -4.88 13.84
N ALA A 165 -21.09 -4.62 15.08
CA ALA A 165 -21.39 -5.47 16.22
C ALA A 165 -22.89 -5.49 16.59
N LEU A 166 -23.66 -4.50 16.19
CA LEU A 166 -25.10 -4.36 16.48
C LEU A 166 -26.00 -4.83 15.34
N SER A 167 -25.45 -5.43 14.29
CA SER A 167 -26.19 -5.86 13.09
C SER A 167 -27.28 -6.88 13.45
N PRO A 168 -28.56 -6.61 13.12
CA PRO A 168 -29.65 -7.53 13.42
C PRO A 168 -29.84 -8.61 12.34
N SER A 169 -29.26 -8.44 11.14
CA SER A 169 -29.43 -9.36 10.01
C SER A 169 -28.16 -9.42 9.17
N PHE A 170 -28.02 -10.47 8.37
CA PHE A 170 -26.90 -10.63 7.45
C PHE A 170 -26.74 -9.45 6.48
N TRP A 171 -27.84 -8.94 5.91
CA TRP A 171 -27.75 -7.85 4.93
C TRP A 171 -27.33 -6.52 5.57
N SER A 172 -27.77 -6.25 6.81
CA SER A 172 -27.28 -5.08 7.56
C SER A 172 -25.79 -5.23 7.90
N TYR A 173 -25.36 -6.44 8.25
CA TYR A 173 -23.94 -6.75 8.44
C TYR A 173 -23.13 -6.49 7.17
N ALA A 174 -23.55 -7.02 6.02
CA ALA A 174 -22.84 -6.83 4.75
C ALA A 174 -22.78 -5.35 4.34
N ALA A 175 -23.86 -4.59 4.54
CA ALA A 175 -23.87 -3.13 4.27
C ALA A 175 -22.91 -2.37 5.19
N LEU A 176 -22.86 -2.71 6.48
CA LEU A 176 -21.94 -2.08 7.43
C LEU A 176 -20.48 -2.50 7.16
N ARG A 177 -20.24 -3.72 6.70
CA ARG A 177 -18.93 -4.16 6.22
C ARG A 177 -18.46 -3.32 5.02
N PHE A 178 -19.36 -3.05 4.05
CA PHE A 178 -19.07 -2.15 2.93
C PHE A 178 -18.68 -0.74 3.42
N LEU A 179 -19.45 -0.16 4.35
CA LEU A 179 -19.17 1.18 4.91
C LEU A 179 -17.87 1.20 5.74
N THR A 180 -17.61 0.14 6.52
CA THR A 180 -16.33 -0.01 7.22
C THR A 180 -15.17 -0.10 6.24
N GLY A 181 -15.35 -0.87 5.15
CA GLY A 181 -14.38 -0.96 4.07
C GLY A 181 -14.09 0.40 3.43
N LEU A 182 -15.15 1.17 3.13
CA LEU A 182 -15.03 2.51 2.56
C LEU A 182 -14.17 3.44 3.45
N ALA A 183 -14.39 3.42 4.75
CA ALA A 183 -13.56 4.15 5.71
C ALA A 183 -12.12 3.62 5.76
N THR A 184 -11.94 2.30 5.73
CA THR A 184 -10.62 1.63 5.82
C THR A 184 -9.74 1.93 4.61
N GLY A 185 -10.30 2.01 3.38
CA GLY A 185 -9.58 2.39 2.18
C GLY A 185 -8.98 3.80 2.26
N GLY A 186 -9.78 4.76 2.76
CA GLY A 186 -9.32 6.13 2.99
C GLY A 186 -8.29 6.24 4.11
N LEU A 187 -8.48 5.47 5.19
CA LEU A 187 -7.57 5.41 6.33
C LEU A 187 -6.16 4.98 5.89
N GLY A 188 -6.05 3.86 5.17
CA GLY A 188 -4.76 3.33 4.72
C GLY A 188 -4.02 4.31 3.81
N LEU A 189 -4.72 4.88 2.82
CA LEU A 189 -4.13 5.83 1.87
C LEU A 189 -3.63 7.10 2.55
N SER A 190 -4.46 7.71 3.43
CA SER A 190 -4.10 8.95 4.13
C SER A 190 -2.94 8.73 5.10
N ALA A 191 -2.93 7.59 5.82
CA ALA A 191 -1.84 7.23 6.71
C ALA A 191 -0.53 7.02 5.94
N PHE A 192 -0.57 6.33 4.79
CA PHE A 192 0.61 6.11 3.96
C PHE A 192 1.23 7.43 3.47
N SER A 193 0.40 8.31 2.91
CA SER A 193 0.86 9.62 2.42
C SER A 193 1.44 10.46 3.56
N LEU A 194 0.72 10.55 4.68
CA LEU A 194 1.13 11.36 5.83
C LEU A 194 2.42 10.84 6.50
N ALA A 195 2.65 9.53 6.48
CA ALA A 195 3.87 8.91 7.00
C ALA A 195 5.10 9.18 6.11
N THR A 196 4.92 9.30 4.80
CA THR A 196 6.02 9.37 3.82
C THR A 196 6.34 10.77 3.34
N GLU A 197 5.38 11.69 3.31
CA GLU A 197 5.56 13.05 2.79
C GLU A 197 6.60 13.91 3.55
N PRO A 198 6.72 13.86 4.90
CA PRO A 198 7.73 14.63 5.62
C PRO A 198 9.11 13.93 5.70
N VAL A 199 9.34 12.90 4.91
CA VAL A 199 10.59 12.13 4.88
C VAL A 199 11.41 12.48 3.64
N GLY A 200 12.73 12.61 3.81
CA GLY A 200 13.65 12.91 2.72
C GLY A 200 13.74 11.80 1.67
N PRO A 201 14.18 12.12 0.45
CA PRO A 201 14.15 11.21 -0.69
C PRO A 201 14.86 9.87 -0.47
N SER A 202 16.02 9.87 0.19
CA SER A 202 16.82 8.65 0.41
C SER A 202 16.14 7.65 1.34
N MET A 203 15.36 8.14 2.32
CA MET A 203 14.70 7.32 3.34
C MET A 203 13.22 7.05 3.06
N ARG A 204 12.65 7.68 2.02
CA ARG A 204 11.21 7.60 1.72
C ARG A 204 10.75 6.18 1.39
N ALA A 205 11.48 5.44 0.54
CA ALA A 205 11.14 4.08 0.17
C ALA A 205 11.25 3.10 1.36
N PRO A 206 12.34 3.06 2.15
CA PRO A 206 12.41 2.25 3.36
C PRO A 206 11.30 2.55 4.37
N VAL A 207 10.97 3.83 4.57
CA VAL A 207 9.91 4.26 5.50
C VAL A 207 8.53 3.82 4.99
N ALA A 208 8.26 3.99 3.70
CA ALA A 208 7.01 3.54 3.08
C ALA A 208 6.76 2.04 3.29
N MET A 209 7.77 1.21 3.05
CA MET A 209 7.69 -0.25 3.28
C MET A 209 7.52 -0.59 4.76
N SER A 210 8.13 0.18 5.66
CA SER A 210 8.05 -0.07 7.10
C SER A 210 6.64 0.12 7.67
N THR A 211 5.72 0.77 6.95
CA THR A 211 4.31 0.89 7.37
C THR A 211 3.62 -0.49 7.47
N PHE A 212 4.00 -1.44 6.62
CA PHE A 212 3.40 -2.79 6.59
C PHE A 212 3.73 -3.62 7.84
N TYR A 213 4.84 -3.35 8.53
CA TYR A 213 5.11 -3.98 9.83
C TYR A 213 4.01 -3.71 10.86
N PHE A 214 3.38 -2.54 10.81
CA PHE A 214 2.26 -2.18 11.70
C PHE A 214 0.98 -2.94 11.33
N PHE A 215 0.77 -3.26 10.06
CA PHE A 215 -0.32 -4.13 9.64
C PHE A 215 -0.15 -5.55 10.19
N SER A 216 1.03 -6.14 10.05
CA SER A 216 1.34 -7.46 10.61
C SER A 216 1.23 -7.48 12.14
N LEU A 217 1.72 -6.41 12.81
CA LEU A 217 1.55 -6.24 14.26
C LEU A 217 0.06 -6.19 14.64
N GLY A 218 -0.75 -5.43 13.91
CA GLY A 218 -2.20 -5.36 14.10
C GLY A 218 -2.85 -6.73 13.96
N THR A 219 -2.47 -7.50 12.96
CA THR A 219 -2.99 -8.87 12.76
C THR A 219 -2.67 -9.79 13.94
N VAL A 220 -1.44 -9.72 14.49
CA VAL A 220 -1.07 -10.47 15.71
C VAL A 220 -1.91 -10.03 16.91
N LEU A 221 -2.04 -8.73 17.15
CA LEU A 221 -2.84 -8.19 18.26
C LEU A 221 -4.32 -8.59 18.12
N LEU A 222 -4.87 -8.57 16.91
CA LEU A 222 -6.23 -9.04 16.66
C LEU A 222 -6.40 -10.52 16.98
N ALA A 223 -5.43 -11.37 16.61
CA ALA A 223 -5.48 -12.79 16.91
C ALA A 223 -5.47 -13.05 18.42
N LEU A 224 -4.67 -12.29 19.19
CA LEU A 224 -4.66 -12.36 20.66
C LEU A 224 -5.99 -11.90 21.27
N MET A 225 -6.57 -10.80 20.75
CA MET A 225 -7.91 -10.34 21.16
C MET A 225 -8.96 -11.40 20.86
N ALA A 226 -8.94 -11.97 19.65
CA ALA A 226 -9.90 -13.00 19.24
C ALA A 226 -9.77 -14.29 20.09
N ALA A 227 -8.57 -14.69 20.48
CA ALA A 227 -8.34 -15.81 21.38
C ALA A 227 -8.94 -15.56 22.78
N SER A 228 -8.85 -14.32 23.28
CA SER A 228 -9.37 -13.93 24.59
C SER A 228 -10.91 -13.80 24.63
N PHE A 229 -11.54 -13.48 23.50
CA PHE A 229 -12.98 -13.21 23.38
C PHE A 229 -13.65 -14.09 22.33
N SER A 230 -13.27 -15.37 22.25
CA SER A 230 -13.67 -16.33 21.21
C SER A 230 -15.17 -16.69 21.18
N ASN A 231 -15.94 -16.32 22.20
CA ASN A 231 -17.31 -16.79 22.40
C ASN A 231 -18.37 -15.87 21.77
N SER A 232 -17.99 -14.70 21.23
CA SER A 232 -18.94 -13.74 20.66
C SER A 232 -18.28 -12.88 19.58
N TRP A 233 -18.75 -13.04 18.34
CA TRP A 233 -18.30 -12.22 17.25
C TRP A 233 -18.65 -10.72 17.43
N ARG A 234 -19.78 -10.41 18.11
CA ARG A 234 -20.21 -9.04 18.42
C ARG A 234 -19.24 -8.37 19.37
N THR A 235 -18.80 -9.10 20.41
CA THR A 235 -17.77 -8.62 21.34
C THR A 235 -16.45 -8.37 20.63
N LEU A 236 -16.08 -9.26 19.68
CA LEU A 236 -14.85 -9.09 18.90
C LEU A 236 -14.89 -7.81 18.06
N TYR A 237 -15.99 -7.52 17.35
CA TYR A 237 -16.15 -6.26 16.61
C TYR A 237 -16.11 -5.04 17.52
N THR A 238 -16.74 -5.11 18.68
CA THR A 238 -16.71 -4.02 19.66
C THR A 238 -15.28 -3.73 20.10
N ILE A 239 -14.54 -4.75 20.53
CA ILE A 239 -13.18 -4.61 21.04
C ILE A 239 -12.20 -4.20 19.93
N SER A 240 -12.34 -4.70 18.71
CA SER A 240 -11.51 -4.30 17.59
C SER A 240 -11.74 -2.86 17.10
N SER A 241 -12.92 -2.28 17.40
CA SER A 241 -13.24 -0.90 17.06
C SER A 241 -12.79 0.13 18.11
N LEU A 242 -12.64 -0.29 19.39
CA LEU A 242 -12.20 0.62 20.47
C LEU A 242 -10.84 1.28 20.23
N PRO A 243 -9.81 0.59 19.71
CA PRO A 243 -8.53 1.22 19.41
C PRO A 243 -8.64 2.39 18.42
N SER A 244 -9.61 2.38 17.50
CA SER A 244 -9.83 3.50 16.58
C SER A 244 -10.31 4.76 17.31
N PHE A 245 -11.17 4.63 18.33
CA PHE A 245 -11.54 5.77 19.20
C PHE A 245 -10.35 6.25 20.02
N LEU A 246 -9.56 5.33 20.59
CA LEU A 246 -8.37 5.69 21.35
C LEU A 246 -7.36 6.44 20.48
N PHE A 247 -7.15 6.00 19.25
CA PHE A 247 -6.27 6.65 18.28
C PHE A 247 -6.71 8.09 17.99
N LEU A 248 -8.02 8.32 17.79
CA LEU A 248 -8.58 9.67 17.56
C LEU A 248 -8.28 10.65 18.71
N VAL A 249 -8.38 10.18 19.94
CA VAL A 249 -8.26 11.05 21.13
C VAL A 249 -6.82 11.16 21.62
N ALA A 250 -6.07 10.04 21.62
CA ALA A 250 -4.76 9.97 22.25
C ALA A 250 -3.58 10.14 21.29
N VAL A 251 -3.73 9.84 20.00
CA VAL A 251 -2.62 9.83 19.05
C VAL A 251 -2.73 10.96 18.03
N LEU A 252 -3.90 11.11 17.42
CA LEU A 252 -4.11 12.03 16.31
C LEU A 252 -3.86 13.52 16.63
N PRO A 253 -4.11 14.05 17.84
CA PRO A 253 -3.76 15.41 18.20
C PRO A 253 -2.26 15.73 18.06
N PHE A 254 -1.40 14.72 18.26
CA PHE A 254 0.07 14.87 18.17
C PHE A 254 0.62 14.67 16.76
N VAL A 255 -0.21 14.31 15.80
CA VAL A 255 0.15 14.18 14.40
C VAL A 255 0.07 15.55 13.72
N SER A 256 1.10 15.90 12.95
CA SER A 256 1.12 17.14 12.16
C SER A 256 0.55 16.90 10.75
N GLU A 257 0.03 17.96 10.12
CA GLU A 257 -0.33 17.91 8.70
C GLU A 257 0.93 17.91 7.82
N SER A 258 0.80 17.44 6.59
CA SER A 258 1.88 17.40 5.62
C SER A 258 2.37 18.80 5.22
N PRO A 259 3.68 19.08 5.28
CA PRO A 259 4.22 20.33 4.76
C PRO A 259 4.04 20.48 3.24
N ARG A 260 4.02 19.35 2.49
CA ARG A 260 3.78 19.35 1.05
C ARG A 260 2.35 19.77 0.73
N TRP A 261 1.38 19.30 1.51
CA TRP A 261 0.00 19.70 1.33
C TRP A 261 -0.21 21.19 1.54
N TYR A 262 0.39 21.75 2.61
CA TYR A 262 0.34 23.21 2.84
C TYR A 262 0.96 24.00 1.69
N LEU A 263 2.09 23.52 1.15
CA LEU A 263 2.77 24.19 0.05
C LEU A 263 1.93 24.20 -1.22
N VAL A 264 1.34 23.06 -1.61
CA VAL A 264 0.44 22.94 -2.77
C VAL A 264 -0.79 23.86 -2.64
N HIS A 265 -1.25 24.09 -1.42
CA HIS A 265 -2.37 25.00 -1.12
C HIS A 265 -1.92 26.46 -0.86
N HIS A 266 -0.71 26.83 -1.28
CA HIS A 266 -0.12 28.17 -1.16
C HIS A 266 -0.06 28.69 0.30
N ASN A 267 -0.08 27.81 1.28
CA ASN A 267 0.06 28.17 2.70
C ASN A 267 1.51 28.01 3.17
N ILE A 268 2.40 28.81 2.56
CA ILE A 268 3.85 28.82 2.84
C ILE A 268 4.15 29.02 4.33
N PRO A 269 3.48 29.93 5.07
CA PRO A 269 3.78 30.14 6.48
C PRO A 269 3.61 28.87 7.33
N ARG A 270 2.52 28.11 7.13
CA ARG A 270 2.29 26.85 7.85
C ARG A 270 3.23 25.74 7.41
N ALA A 271 3.56 25.67 6.12
CA ALA A 271 4.57 24.72 5.63
C ALA A 271 5.92 24.98 6.33
N MET A 272 6.36 26.25 6.41
CA MET A 272 7.59 26.64 7.08
C MET A 272 7.55 26.38 8.60
N GLU A 273 6.41 26.58 9.26
CA GLU A 273 6.24 26.24 10.67
C GLU A 273 6.48 24.76 10.95
N VAL A 274 5.92 23.88 10.11
CA VAL A 274 6.16 22.42 10.19
C VAL A 274 7.63 22.12 9.96
N MET A 275 8.27 22.69 8.93
CA MET A 275 9.69 22.47 8.61
C MET A 275 10.61 22.96 9.75
N ARG A 276 10.32 24.11 10.36
CA ARG A 276 11.05 24.61 11.54
C ARG A 276 10.89 23.67 12.74
N THR A 277 9.70 23.12 12.94
CA THR A 277 9.43 22.15 14.00
C THR A 277 10.21 20.85 13.79
N ILE A 278 10.29 20.38 12.54
CA ILE A 278 11.10 19.22 12.16
C ILE A 278 12.57 19.48 12.48
N ALA A 279 13.14 20.59 11.97
CA ALA A 279 14.54 20.95 12.15
C ALA A 279 14.87 21.07 13.65
N LYS A 280 14.09 21.84 14.41
CA LYS A 280 14.28 22.04 15.85
C LYS A 280 14.27 20.74 16.64
N THR A 281 13.33 19.84 16.35
CA THR A 281 13.24 18.55 17.07
C THR A 281 14.39 17.61 16.71
N ASN A 282 14.92 17.72 15.49
CA ASN A 282 16.09 16.96 15.04
C ASN A 282 17.42 17.56 15.50
N GLY A 283 17.40 18.69 16.26
CA GLY A 283 18.61 19.35 16.74
C GLY A 283 19.26 20.29 15.73
N ASN A 284 18.56 20.59 14.64
CA ASN A 284 19.02 21.45 13.56
C ASN A 284 18.33 22.83 13.61
N GLN A 285 18.90 23.82 12.91
CA GLN A 285 18.31 25.15 12.77
C GLN A 285 18.09 25.46 11.29
N LEU A 286 16.90 25.95 10.95
CA LEU A 286 16.65 26.56 9.65
C LEU A 286 17.09 28.01 9.67
N PRO A 287 17.84 28.49 8.67
CA PRO A 287 18.13 29.92 8.50
C PRO A 287 16.85 30.75 8.31
N ASP A 288 16.83 31.97 8.85
CA ASP A 288 15.62 32.82 8.82
C ASP A 288 15.31 33.37 7.41
N ASN A 289 16.31 33.44 6.54
CA ASN A 289 16.25 33.99 5.18
C ASN A 289 15.89 32.95 4.09
N ILE A 290 15.44 31.74 4.47
CA ILE A 290 15.04 30.71 3.52
C ILE A 290 13.52 30.69 3.38
N SER A 291 13.03 30.60 2.14
CA SER A 291 11.63 30.41 1.79
C SER A 291 11.41 29.10 1.03
N LEU A 292 10.19 28.53 1.11
CA LEU A 292 9.80 27.35 0.35
C LEU A 292 9.28 27.76 -1.03
N LEU A 293 9.79 27.07 -2.06
CA LEU A 293 9.26 27.14 -3.43
C LEU A 293 8.52 25.86 -3.78
N LEU A 294 7.46 26.01 -4.55
CA LEU A 294 6.79 24.88 -5.18
C LEU A 294 7.69 24.38 -6.33
N ASP A 295 8.03 23.08 -6.32
CA ASP A 295 8.83 22.46 -7.39
C ASP A 295 8.17 22.59 -8.78
N SER A 296 6.86 22.85 -8.82
CA SER A 296 6.09 23.13 -10.03
C SER A 296 6.49 24.46 -10.73
N ASP A 297 6.95 25.46 -9.99
CA ASP A 297 7.35 26.75 -10.58
C ASP A 297 8.66 26.65 -11.36
N VAL A 298 9.49 25.67 -11.00
CA VAL A 298 10.73 25.33 -11.72
C VAL A 298 10.45 24.37 -12.88
N SER A 299 9.46 23.48 -12.75
CA SER A 299 9.18 22.38 -13.71
C SER A 299 8.10 22.72 -14.74
N GLN A 300 7.21 23.68 -14.47
CA GLN A 300 6.09 24.01 -15.38
C GLN A 300 6.50 24.66 -16.70
N LYS A 301 7.76 25.09 -16.85
CA LYS A 301 8.23 25.68 -18.10
C LYS A 301 8.57 24.69 -19.23
N THR A 302 8.62 23.35 -18.99
CA THR A 302 9.24 22.45 -19.98
C THR A 302 8.64 21.04 -20.14
N LEU A 303 7.64 20.60 -19.36
CA LEU A 303 7.11 19.23 -19.53
C LEU A 303 5.64 19.24 -19.97
N PRO A 304 5.29 18.63 -21.12
CA PRO A 304 3.88 18.43 -21.48
C PRO A 304 3.20 17.54 -20.42
N THR A 305 2.03 17.93 -19.97
CA THR A 305 1.17 17.13 -19.07
C THR A 305 0.80 15.83 -19.78
N SER A 306 1.51 14.75 -19.48
CA SER A 306 1.19 13.42 -20.00
C SER A 306 0.13 12.77 -19.11
N ASN A 307 -0.92 12.24 -19.74
CA ASN A 307 -2.05 11.60 -19.08
C ASN A 307 -1.94 10.06 -19.21
N ILE A 308 -2.79 9.34 -18.43
CA ILE A 308 -2.91 7.87 -18.54
C ILE A 308 -3.26 7.43 -19.98
N VAL A 309 -3.92 8.29 -20.75
CA VAL A 309 -4.26 8.06 -22.16
C VAL A 309 -2.98 7.89 -23.00
N ASP A 310 -1.93 8.66 -22.73
CA ASP A 310 -0.65 8.57 -23.42
C ASP A 310 0.05 7.22 -23.14
N VAL A 311 -0.10 6.69 -21.92
CA VAL A 311 0.38 5.35 -21.54
C VAL A 311 -0.31 4.26 -22.36
N ILE A 312 -1.61 4.40 -22.61
CA ILE A 312 -2.41 3.43 -23.37
C ILE A 312 -2.11 3.53 -24.88
N HIS A 313 -1.82 4.72 -25.39
CA HIS A 313 -1.51 4.91 -26.80
C HIS A 313 -0.14 4.35 -27.20
N SER A 314 0.86 4.45 -26.33
CA SER A 314 2.18 3.90 -26.59
C SER A 314 2.17 2.36 -26.41
N PRO A 315 2.53 1.55 -27.44
CA PRO A 315 2.49 0.09 -27.35
C PRO A 315 3.42 -0.46 -26.25
N ILE A 316 4.56 0.18 -26.01
CA ILE A 316 5.53 -0.25 -24.99
C ILE A 316 4.95 -0.07 -23.58
N THR A 317 4.44 1.12 -23.27
CA THR A 317 3.89 1.42 -21.94
C THR A 317 2.55 0.75 -21.72
N ARG A 318 1.73 0.59 -22.75
CA ARG A 318 0.49 -0.17 -22.71
C ARG A 318 0.73 -1.62 -22.29
N MET A 319 1.69 -2.31 -22.94
CA MET A 319 2.03 -3.69 -22.59
C MET A 319 2.54 -3.79 -21.15
N ARG A 320 3.41 -2.89 -20.72
CA ARG A 320 3.90 -2.83 -19.34
C ARG A 320 2.74 -2.63 -18.36
N LEU A 321 1.80 -1.74 -18.66
CA LEU A 321 0.63 -1.48 -17.81
C LEU A 321 -0.25 -2.71 -17.70
N ILE A 322 -0.61 -3.35 -18.82
CA ILE A 322 -1.45 -4.56 -18.83
C ILE A 322 -0.80 -5.68 -18.01
N LEU A 323 0.49 -5.93 -18.21
CA LEU A 323 1.20 -6.98 -17.48
C LEU A 323 1.26 -6.68 -15.97
N THR A 324 1.58 -5.44 -15.60
CA THR A 324 1.70 -5.04 -14.19
C THR A 324 0.34 -5.07 -13.49
N VAL A 325 -0.73 -4.63 -14.17
CA VAL A 325 -2.13 -4.73 -13.70
C VAL A 325 -2.51 -6.20 -13.47
N ALA A 326 -2.23 -7.08 -14.44
CA ALA A 326 -2.54 -8.50 -14.32
C ALA A 326 -1.76 -9.18 -13.18
N ILE A 327 -0.46 -8.90 -13.03
CA ILE A 327 0.35 -9.46 -11.95
C ILE A 327 -0.15 -8.98 -10.58
N ASN A 328 -0.46 -7.69 -10.42
CA ASN A 328 -1.01 -7.16 -9.17
C ASN A 328 -2.38 -7.74 -8.82
N PHE A 329 -3.26 -7.92 -9.81
CA PHE A 329 -4.54 -8.59 -9.63
C PHE A 329 -4.36 -10.02 -9.11
N LEU A 330 -3.50 -10.81 -9.77
CA LEU A 330 -3.24 -12.20 -9.41
C LEU A 330 -2.56 -12.31 -8.03
N SER A 331 -1.57 -11.46 -7.74
CA SER A 331 -0.88 -11.47 -6.44
C SER A 331 -1.82 -11.12 -5.30
N SER A 332 -2.76 -10.19 -5.52
CA SER A 332 -3.77 -9.81 -4.51
C SER A 332 -4.77 -10.94 -4.24
N ILE A 333 -5.20 -11.68 -5.26
CA ILE A 333 -6.03 -12.87 -5.06
C ILE A 333 -5.32 -13.86 -4.14
N VAL A 334 -4.03 -14.12 -4.38
CA VAL A 334 -3.26 -15.09 -3.60
C VAL A 334 -3.01 -14.57 -2.18
N TYR A 335 -2.57 -13.33 -2.01
CA TYR A 335 -2.26 -12.75 -0.70
C TYR A 335 -3.49 -12.72 0.22
N TYR A 336 -4.56 -12.05 -0.21
CA TYR A 336 -5.79 -11.97 0.58
C TYR A 336 -6.48 -13.32 0.67
N GLY A 337 -6.40 -14.14 -0.39
CA GLY A 337 -6.94 -15.48 -0.39
C GLY A 337 -6.29 -16.37 0.67
N LEU A 338 -4.98 -16.41 0.75
CA LEU A 338 -4.25 -17.17 1.78
C LEU A 338 -4.51 -16.62 3.18
N SER A 339 -4.54 -15.28 3.34
CA SER A 339 -4.80 -14.63 4.63
C SER A 339 -6.20 -14.94 5.16
N LEU A 340 -7.21 -15.01 4.30
CA LEU A 340 -8.59 -15.35 4.67
C LEU A 340 -8.83 -16.87 4.77
N ASN A 341 -8.11 -17.69 4.01
CA ASN A 341 -8.30 -19.14 3.96
C ASN A 341 -7.77 -19.88 5.22
N VAL A 342 -7.16 -19.18 6.15
CA VAL A 342 -6.62 -19.77 7.39
C VAL A 342 -7.71 -20.54 8.16
N GLY A 343 -8.95 -20.06 8.15
CA GLY A 343 -10.08 -20.72 8.77
C GLY A 343 -10.40 -22.13 8.22
N ASN A 344 -10.01 -22.41 6.98
CA ASN A 344 -10.23 -23.70 6.32
C ASN A 344 -9.08 -24.71 6.55
N LEU A 345 -8.00 -24.33 7.24
CA LEU A 345 -6.80 -25.17 7.42
C LEU A 345 -6.95 -26.25 8.49
N SER A 346 -8.06 -26.22 9.27
CA SER A 346 -8.34 -27.21 10.34
C SER A 346 -7.25 -27.35 11.43
N THR A 347 -6.35 -26.35 11.54
CA THR A 347 -5.36 -26.22 12.61
C THR A 347 -5.85 -25.18 13.62
N GLU A 348 -5.11 -24.97 14.71
CA GLU A 348 -5.40 -23.88 15.66
C GLU A 348 -5.44 -22.54 14.92
N LEU A 349 -6.65 -22.00 14.72
CA LEU A 349 -6.91 -20.80 13.92
C LEU A 349 -6.04 -19.62 14.35
N TYR A 350 -5.99 -19.35 15.65
CA TYR A 350 -5.25 -18.22 16.21
C TYR A 350 -3.74 -18.32 15.94
N VAL A 351 -3.18 -19.53 16.15
CA VAL A 351 -1.75 -19.80 15.91
C VAL A 351 -1.43 -19.65 14.43
N SER A 352 -2.27 -20.14 13.54
CA SER A 352 -2.05 -20.04 12.10
C SER A 352 -2.08 -18.59 11.60
N VAL A 353 -2.98 -17.73 12.11
CA VAL A 353 -3.01 -16.31 11.79
C VAL A 353 -1.74 -15.60 12.30
N ILE A 354 -1.31 -15.91 13.53
CA ILE A 354 -0.07 -15.34 14.10
C ILE A 354 1.15 -15.77 13.28
N LEU A 355 1.24 -17.03 12.89
CA LEU A 355 2.35 -17.54 12.07
C LEU A 355 2.42 -16.84 10.71
N ASN A 356 1.25 -16.64 10.06
CA ASN A 356 1.18 -15.90 8.81
C ASN A 356 1.66 -14.45 8.98
N ALA A 357 1.18 -13.74 9.99
CA ALA A 357 1.58 -12.36 10.26
C ALA A 357 3.08 -12.23 10.62
N ILE A 358 3.62 -13.18 11.39
CA ILE A 358 5.05 -13.21 11.71
C ILE A 358 5.90 -13.52 10.47
N ALA A 359 5.41 -14.36 9.55
CA ALA A 359 6.13 -14.68 8.32
C ALA A 359 6.28 -13.49 7.37
N GLU A 360 5.37 -12.52 7.42
CA GLU A 360 5.46 -11.28 6.61
C GLU A 360 6.66 -10.41 7.02
N VAL A 361 7.00 -10.38 8.31
CA VAL A 361 8.08 -9.52 8.84
C VAL A 361 9.43 -9.79 8.18
N PRO A 362 9.96 -11.05 8.16
CA PRO A 362 11.20 -11.34 7.45
C PRO A 362 11.06 -11.20 5.92
N ALA A 363 9.86 -11.35 5.34
CA ALA A 363 9.64 -11.15 3.92
C ALA A 363 9.96 -9.71 3.50
N TYR A 364 9.43 -8.73 4.23
CA TYR A 364 9.71 -7.30 3.97
C TYR A 364 11.20 -6.97 4.12
N ALA A 365 11.85 -7.46 5.18
CA ALA A 365 13.27 -7.25 5.41
C ALA A 365 14.14 -7.86 4.30
N LEU A 366 13.86 -9.10 3.90
CA LEU A 366 14.58 -9.79 2.84
C LEU A 366 14.38 -9.13 1.49
N THR A 367 13.16 -8.69 1.17
CA THR A 367 12.88 -7.93 -0.07
C THR A 367 13.73 -6.67 -0.13
N ALA A 368 13.77 -5.88 0.94
CA ALA A 368 14.58 -4.66 1.01
C ALA A 368 16.10 -4.95 0.84
N MET A 369 16.59 -6.07 1.34
CA MET A 369 17.98 -6.50 1.16
C MET A 369 18.24 -6.99 -0.26
N CYS A 370 17.36 -7.83 -0.80
CA CYS A 370 17.51 -8.40 -2.15
C CYS A 370 17.41 -7.35 -3.25
N LEU A 371 16.62 -6.29 -3.05
CA LEU A 371 16.51 -5.17 -3.99
C LEU A 371 17.83 -4.48 -4.30
N LYS A 372 18.82 -4.56 -3.38
CA LYS A 372 20.16 -3.97 -3.61
C LYS A 372 21.04 -4.82 -4.52
N CYS A 373 20.83 -6.13 -4.56
CA CYS A 373 21.71 -7.09 -5.22
C CYS A 373 21.05 -7.84 -6.38
N SER A 374 19.72 -7.97 -6.37
CA SER A 374 18.96 -8.76 -7.34
C SER A 374 18.09 -7.86 -8.22
N GLY A 375 17.91 -8.30 -9.47
CA GLY A 375 16.99 -7.64 -10.40
C GLY A 375 15.54 -7.73 -9.93
N ARG A 376 14.72 -6.74 -10.30
CA ARG A 376 13.30 -6.68 -9.93
C ARG A 376 12.50 -7.78 -10.63
N ARG A 377 12.81 -8.04 -11.91
CA ARG A 377 12.18 -9.08 -12.71
C ARG A 377 12.38 -10.49 -12.14
N PRO A 378 13.61 -11.02 -11.94
CA PRO A 378 13.81 -12.36 -11.42
C PRO A 378 13.26 -12.53 -10.01
N LEU A 379 13.32 -11.47 -9.18
CA LEU A 379 12.78 -11.51 -7.83
C LEU A 379 11.24 -11.63 -7.86
N THR A 380 10.54 -10.86 -8.71
CA THR A 380 9.08 -10.98 -8.89
C THR A 380 8.69 -12.38 -9.37
N ILE A 381 9.37 -12.92 -10.37
CA ILE A 381 9.12 -14.27 -10.90
C ILE A 381 9.34 -15.32 -9.80
N GLY A 382 10.46 -15.22 -9.09
CA GLY A 382 10.84 -16.17 -8.03
C GLY A 382 9.84 -16.19 -6.88
N THR A 383 9.41 -15.04 -6.39
CA THR A 383 8.45 -14.95 -5.29
C THR A 383 7.05 -15.40 -5.71
N MET A 384 6.59 -15.04 -6.91
CA MET A 384 5.31 -15.52 -7.45
C MET A 384 5.31 -17.04 -7.63
N TRP A 385 6.37 -17.61 -8.21
CA TRP A 385 6.47 -19.06 -8.40
C TRP A 385 6.63 -19.82 -7.08
N LEU A 386 7.41 -19.29 -6.14
CA LEU A 386 7.55 -19.91 -4.82
C LEU A 386 6.18 -20.05 -4.15
N SER A 387 5.38 -18.98 -4.11
CA SER A 387 4.01 -19.05 -3.59
C SER A 387 3.13 -20.00 -4.42
N GLY A 388 3.18 -19.89 -5.76
CA GLY A 388 2.37 -20.71 -6.66
C GLY A 388 2.62 -22.21 -6.50
N VAL A 389 3.88 -22.62 -6.41
CA VAL A 389 4.29 -24.02 -6.22
C VAL A 389 3.84 -24.55 -4.86
N PHE A 390 4.07 -23.80 -3.77
CA PHE A 390 3.64 -24.23 -2.43
C PHE A 390 2.11 -24.30 -2.31
N CYS A 391 1.37 -23.38 -2.93
CA CYS A 391 -0.08 -23.47 -3.01
C CYS A 391 -0.53 -24.69 -3.82
N ALA A 392 0.09 -24.97 -4.98
CA ALA A 392 -0.23 -26.15 -5.77
C ALA A 392 0.04 -27.45 -4.98
N VAL A 393 1.18 -27.54 -4.28
CA VAL A 393 1.47 -28.67 -3.37
C VAL A 393 0.39 -28.75 -2.29
N GLY A 394 0.03 -27.65 -1.65
CA GLY A 394 -1.02 -27.60 -0.62
C GLY A 394 -2.38 -28.10 -1.11
N SER A 395 -2.71 -27.89 -2.39
CA SER A 395 -3.95 -28.36 -3.00
C SER A 395 -3.99 -29.88 -3.22
N LEU A 396 -2.83 -30.51 -3.42
CA LEU A 396 -2.72 -31.94 -3.66
C LEU A 396 -2.69 -32.78 -2.37
N LEU A 397 -2.49 -32.14 -1.21
CA LEU A 397 -2.40 -32.84 0.08
C LEU A 397 -3.79 -33.32 0.53
N PRO A 398 -3.93 -34.59 0.93
CA PRO A 398 -5.18 -35.13 1.46
C PRO A 398 -5.53 -34.47 2.81
N ASP A 399 -6.82 -34.39 3.12
CA ASP A 399 -7.29 -33.81 4.40
C ASP A 399 -7.19 -34.83 5.55
N ILE A 400 -5.96 -35.26 5.84
CA ILE A 400 -5.63 -36.15 6.93
C ILE A 400 -4.81 -35.37 7.97
N ARG A 401 -4.98 -35.68 9.25
CA ARG A 401 -4.40 -34.93 10.37
C ARG A 401 -2.90 -34.62 10.23
N VAL A 402 -2.11 -35.56 9.73
CA VAL A 402 -0.65 -35.41 9.53
C VAL A 402 -0.34 -34.36 8.46
N TRP A 403 -1.12 -34.30 7.37
CA TRP A 403 -0.88 -33.38 6.24
C TRP A 403 -1.39 -31.97 6.50
N ARG A 404 -2.22 -31.76 7.53
CA ARG A 404 -2.71 -30.43 7.91
C ARG A 404 -1.56 -29.48 8.28
N ALA A 405 -0.60 -29.98 9.08
CA ALA A 405 0.58 -29.17 9.42
C ALA A 405 1.42 -28.79 8.19
N VAL A 406 1.58 -29.72 7.24
CA VAL A 406 2.28 -29.46 5.98
C VAL A 406 1.51 -28.43 5.13
N ARG A 407 0.18 -28.52 5.08
CA ARG A 407 -0.67 -27.53 4.38
C ARG A 407 -0.56 -26.14 5.02
N THR A 408 -0.53 -26.05 6.35
CA THR A 408 -0.27 -24.79 7.06
C THR A 408 1.10 -24.23 6.71
N LEU A 409 2.14 -25.07 6.67
CA LEU A 409 3.48 -24.65 6.23
C LEU A 409 3.47 -24.11 4.79
N CYS A 410 2.77 -24.79 3.87
CA CYS A 410 2.58 -24.31 2.50
C CYS A 410 1.91 -22.93 2.46
N SER A 411 0.89 -22.70 3.30
CA SER A 411 0.22 -21.40 3.43
C SER A 411 1.18 -20.32 3.94
N VAL A 412 1.96 -20.61 4.98
CA VAL A 412 2.94 -19.68 5.58
C VAL A 412 4.01 -19.29 4.55
N VAL A 413 4.58 -20.25 3.80
CA VAL A 413 5.54 -19.96 2.74
C VAL A 413 4.88 -19.19 1.60
N GLY A 414 3.63 -19.51 1.27
CA GLY A 414 2.85 -18.78 0.28
C GLY A 414 2.67 -17.30 0.64
N ILE A 415 2.27 -17.01 1.89
CA ILE A 415 2.11 -15.64 2.40
C ILE A 415 3.45 -14.90 2.46
N PHE A 416 4.49 -15.53 3.00
CA PHE A 416 5.84 -14.97 3.00
C PHE A 416 6.26 -14.50 1.61
N SER A 417 6.05 -15.35 0.60
CA SER A 417 6.42 -15.02 -0.78
C SER A 417 5.54 -13.92 -1.38
N MET A 418 4.23 -13.91 -1.08
CA MET A 418 3.32 -12.88 -1.58
C MET A 418 3.54 -11.52 -0.90
N ALA A 419 3.84 -11.49 0.40
CA ALA A 419 4.22 -10.26 1.08
C ALA A 419 5.46 -9.61 0.44
N ALA A 420 6.48 -10.42 0.13
CA ALA A 420 7.64 -9.99 -0.64
C ALA A 420 7.27 -9.46 -2.03
N THR A 421 6.33 -10.13 -2.72
CA THR A 421 5.85 -9.72 -4.04
C THR A 421 5.14 -8.37 -3.99
N PHE A 422 4.29 -8.12 -3.00
CA PHE A 422 3.57 -6.85 -2.83
C PHE A 422 4.51 -5.66 -2.70
N ASP A 423 5.49 -5.76 -1.79
CA ASP A 423 6.50 -4.73 -1.61
C ASP A 423 7.28 -4.46 -2.90
N LEU A 424 7.70 -5.53 -3.55
CA LEU A 424 8.48 -5.47 -4.78
C LEU A 424 7.70 -4.82 -5.93
N LEU A 425 6.42 -5.21 -6.11
CA LEU A 425 5.59 -4.71 -7.21
C LEU A 425 5.34 -3.21 -7.12
N PHE A 426 5.25 -2.64 -5.92
CA PHE A 426 5.10 -1.20 -5.74
C PHE A 426 6.32 -0.44 -6.29
N ILE A 427 7.53 -0.90 -5.95
CA ILE A 427 8.79 -0.30 -6.43
C ILE A 427 8.97 -0.55 -7.92
N TYR A 428 8.78 -1.80 -8.35
CA TYR A 428 8.95 -2.19 -9.74
C TYR A 428 8.02 -1.41 -10.67
N THR A 429 6.75 -1.22 -10.28
CA THR A 429 5.82 -0.38 -11.02
C THR A 429 6.30 1.06 -11.11
N ALA A 430 6.81 1.64 -10.01
CA ALA A 430 7.34 3.00 -10.02
C ALA A 430 8.55 3.18 -10.95
N GLU A 431 9.36 2.13 -11.11
CA GLU A 431 10.55 2.12 -12.00
C GLU A 431 10.20 1.88 -13.48
N LEU A 432 9.09 1.18 -13.76
CA LEU A 432 8.67 0.84 -15.14
C LEU A 432 8.11 2.02 -15.94
N PHE A 433 7.61 3.06 -15.25
CA PHE A 433 6.93 4.19 -15.88
C PHE A 433 7.67 5.51 -15.68
N PRO A 434 7.71 6.38 -16.72
CA PRO A 434 8.28 7.72 -16.64
C PRO A 434 7.61 8.56 -15.55
N THR A 435 8.35 9.53 -15.02
CA THR A 435 7.90 10.41 -13.92
C THR A 435 6.56 11.09 -14.24
N ALA A 436 6.38 11.54 -15.49
CA ALA A 436 5.17 12.24 -15.94
C ALA A 436 3.86 11.42 -15.80
N VAL A 437 3.92 10.08 -15.89
CA VAL A 437 2.74 9.19 -15.86
C VAL A 437 2.78 8.18 -14.71
N ARG A 438 3.83 8.18 -13.88
CA ARG A 438 4.09 7.20 -12.82
C ARG A 438 2.94 7.10 -11.81
N SER A 439 2.43 8.23 -11.34
CA SER A 439 1.32 8.25 -10.36
C SER A 439 0.03 7.67 -10.93
N ALA A 440 -0.28 7.96 -12.19
CA ALA A 440 -1.45 7.40 -12.87
C ALA A 440 -1.33 5.88 -13.07
N ALA A 441 -0.14 5.40 -13.49
CA ALA A 441 0.13 3.97 -13.63
C ALA A 441 0.05 3.23 -12.28
N LEU A 442 0.68 3.77 -11.21
CA LEU A 442 0.58 3.23 -9.85
C LEU A 442 -0.88 3.18 -9.38
N GLY A 443 -1.67 4.22 -9.66
CA GLY A 443 -3.10 4.24 -9.36
C GLY A 443 -3.86 3.09 -10.02
N CYS A 444 -3.66 2.86 -11.32
CA CYS A 444 -4.29 1.74 -12.06
C CYS A 444 -3.89 0.39 -11.48
N VAL A 445 -2.60 0.20 -11.19
CA VAL A 445 -2.06 -1.05 -10.65
C VAL A 445 -2.59 -1.32 -9.24
N THR A 446 -2.69 -0.30 -8.39
CA THR A 446 -3.28 -0.42 -7.06
C THR A 446 -4.77 -0.79 -7.13
N GLN A 447 -5.55 -0.19 -8.04
CA GLN A 447 -6.96 -0.55 -8.24
C GLN A 447 -7.12 -1.99 -8.73
N ALA A 448 -6.21 -2.47 -9.56
CA ALA A 448 -6.18 -3.89 -9.97
C ALA A 448 -5.95 -4.82 -8.76
N GLY A 449 -5.04 -4.45 -7.87
CA GLY A 449 -4.84 -5.15 -6.60
C GLY A 449 -6.11 -5.19 -5.75
N GLN A 450 -6.82 -4.06 -5.59
CA GLN A 450 -8.10 -4.02 -4.88
C GLN A 450 -9.16 -4.93 -5.52
N THR A 451 -9.21 -4.97 -6.86
CA THR A 451 -10.11 -5.88 -7.59
C THR A 451 -9.77 -7.35 -7.32
N GLY A 452 -8.48 -7.69 -7.22
CA GLY A 452 -8.04 -9.03 -6.78
C GLY A 452 -8.47 -9.36 -5.36
N ALA A 453 -8.36 -8.39 -4.44
CA ALA A 453 -8.83 -8.55 -3.06
C ALA A 453 -10.35 -8.79 -2.97
N ILE A 454 -11.14 -8.18 -3.87
CA ILE A 454 -12.59 -8.43 -3.98
C ILE A 454 -12.87 -9.88 -4.41
N ALA A 455 -12.07 -10.43 -5.33
CA ALA A 455 -12.25 -11.78 -5.83
C ALA A 455 -11.79 -12.86 -4.82
N ALA A 456 -10.80 -12.57 -3.99
CA ALA A 456 -10.20 -13.52 -3.05
C ALA A 456 -11.20 -14.24 -2.11
N PRO A 457 -12.13 -13.55 -1.42
CA PRO A 457 -13.11 -14.20 -0.54
C PRO A 457 -14.04 -15.18 -1.27
N LEU A 458 -14.37 -14.88 -2.53
CA LEU A 458 -15.22 -15.75 -3.36
C LEU A 458 -14.52 -17.08 -3.67
N VAL A 459 -13.19 -17.03 -3.86
CA VAL A 459 -12.37 -18.24 -4.04
C VAL A 459 -12.30 -19.03 -2.72
N VAL A 460 -12.12 -18.34 -1.59
CA VAL A 460 -12.03 -19.00 -0.26
C VAL A 460 -13.31 -19.77 0.08
N VAL A 461 -14.47 -19.25 -0.29
CA VAL A 461 -15.77 -19.90 -0.03
C VAL A 461 -15.93 -21.25 -0.76
N LEU A 462 -15.18 -21.50 -1.84
CA LEU A 462 -15.21 -22.81 -2.52
C LEU A 462 -14.85 -23.97 -1.58
N GLY A 463 -14.05 -23.69 -0.56
CA GLY A 463 -13.69 -24.65 0.48
C GLY A 463 -12.80 -25.81 0.01
N GLY A 464 -12.44 -26.70 0.93
CA GLY A 464 -11.59 -27.87 0.63
C GLY A 464 -10.24 -27.49 0.05
N ASN A 465 -9.81 -28.19 -0.99
CA ASN A 465 -8.52 -27.96 -1.64
C ASN A 465 -8.58 -26.95 -2.81
N TRP A 466 -9.76 -26.55 -3.25
CA TRP A 466 -9.95 -25.67 -4.40
C TRP A 466 -9.28 -24.30 -4.25
N PRO A 467 -9.39 -23.60 -3.10
CA PRO A 467 -8.71 -22.32 -2.95
C PRO A 467 -7.20 -22.40 -3.20
N PHE A 468 -6.54 -23.40 -2.64
CA PHE A 468 -5.11 -23.61 -2.85
C PHE A 468 -4.76 -23.89 -4.32
N GLY A 469 -5.61 -24.64 -5.03
CA GLY A 469 -5.43 -24.89 -6.47
C GLY A 469 -5.50 -23.59 -7.28
N VAL A 470 -6.51 -22.75 -7.02
CA VAL A 470 -6.66 -21.45 -7.70
C VAL A 470 -5.48 -20.52 -7.37
N PHE A 471 -5.06 -20.45 -6.10
CA PHE A 471 -3.90 -19.63 -5.70
C PHE A 471 -2.61 -20.13 -6.36
N GLY A 472 -2.45 -21.46 -6.48
CA GLY A 472 -1.32 -22.07 -7.19
C GLY A 472 -1.26 -21.63 -8.66
N VAL A 473 -2.38 -21.72 -9.37
CA VAL A 473 -2.50 -21.26 -10.77
C VAL A 473 -2.21 -19.76 -10.87
N CYS A 474 -2.81 -18.93 -10.02
CA CYS A 474 -2.57 -17.48 -10.01
C CYS A 474 -1.09 -17.13 -9.80
N GLY A 475 -0.42 -17.80 -8.86
CA GLY A 475 1.00 -17.59 -8.60
C GLY A 475 1.89 -17.98 -9.79
N VAL A 476 1.64 -19.15 -10.38
CA VAL A 476 2.40 -19.62 -11.55
C VAL A 476 2.18 -18.71 -12.77
N VAL A 477 0.93 -18.38 -13.07
CA VAL A 477 0.58 -17.50 -14.21
C VAL A 477 1.18 -16.10 -14.01
N GLY A 478 1.08 -15.53 -12.80
CA GLY A 478 1.68 -14.22 -12.49
C GLY A 478 3.20 -14.22 -12.66
N GLY A 479 3.88 -15.30 -12.25
CA GLY A 479 5.32 -15.47 -12.51
C GLY A 479 5.66 -15.58 -14.00
N VAL A 480 4.84 -16.29 -14.80
CA VAL A 480 5.01 -16.35 -16.27
C VAL A 480 4.84 -14.97 -16.90
N LEU A 481 3.84 -14.18 -16.46
CA LEU A 481 3.67 -12.81 -16.95
C LEU A 481 4.87 -11.91 -16.61
N GLY A 482 5.54 -12.17 -15.49
CA GLY A 482 6.76 -11.48 -15.09
C GLY A 482 7.92 -11.61 -16.09
N PHE A 483 7.98 -12.68 -16.88
CA PHE A 483 9.01 -12.83 -17.92
C PHE A 483 8.91 -11.81 -19.04
N TYR A 484 7.72 -11.28 -19.29
CA TYR A 484 7.49 -10.29 -20.34
C TYR A 484 7.76 -8.85 -19.88
N LEU A 485 7.99 -8.63 -18.58
CA LEU A 485 8.39 -7.33 -18.05
C LEU A 485 9.90 -7.11 -18.24
N PRO A 486 10.36 -5.88 -18.56
CA PRO A 486 11.78 -5.57 -18.66
C PRO A 486 12.43 -5.49 -17.29
N GLU A 487 13.72 -5.83 -17.20
CA GLU A 487 14.51 -5.60 -15.98
C GLU A 487 14.77 -4.08 -15.80
N THR A 488 14.66 -3.61 -14.55
CA THR A 488 14.85 -2.19 -14.21
C THR A 488 16.11 -1.91 -13.39
N LEU A 489 16.80 -2.94 -12.90
CA LEU A 489 18.02 -2.78 -12.11
C LEU A 489 19.08 -2.03 -12.92
N ASN A 490 19.66 -0.99 -12.33
CA ASN A 490 20.69 -0.15 -12.94
C ASN A 490 20.27 0.55 -14.26
N ARG A 491 18.95 0.70 -14.49
CA ARG A 491 18.48 1.48 -15.64
C ARG A 491 18.19 2.92 -15.24
N PRO A 492 18.45 3.88 -16.13
CA PRO A 492 18.14 5.28 -15.85
C PRO A 492 16.62 5.48 -15.74
N PHE A 493 16.22 6.34 -14.81
CA PHE A 493 14.83 6.81 -14.74
C PHE A 493 14.56 7.75 -15.91
N TYR A 494 13.45 7.54 -16.59
CA TYR A 494 12.99 8.44 -17.64
C TYR A 494 11.98 9.43 -17.07
N ASP A 495 12.11 10.71 -17.44
CA ASP A 495 11.17 11.74 -17.00
C ASP A 495 9.99 11.88 -17.95
N THR A 496 10.21 11.63 -19.26
CA THR A 496 9.19 11.79 -20.31
C THR A 496 8.92 10.50 -21.06
N MET A 497 7.72 10.40 -21.67
CA MET A 497 7.34 9.29 -22.54
C MET A 497 8.27 9.17 -23.77
N ALA A 498 8.65 10.29 -24.36
CA ALA A 498 9.56 10.30 -25.52
C ALA A 498 10.95 9.77 -25.15
N GLY A 499 11.48 10.15 -23.98
CA GLY A 499 12.75 9.66 -23.47
C GLY A 499 12.76 8.15 -23.25
N LEU A 500 11.67 7.59 -22.72
CA LEU A 500 11.52 6.15 -22.56
C LEU A 500 11.52 5.43 -23.93
N VAL A 501 10.70 5.91 -24.86
CA VAL A 501 10.56 5.28 -26.19
C VAL A 501 11.90 5.33 -26.95
N SER A 502 12.60 6.47 -26.94
CA SER A 502 13.91 6.61 -27.59
C SER A 502 14.97 5.70 -26.96
N GLY A 503 14.99 5.60 -25.62
CA GLY A 503 15.94 4.76 -24.90
C GLY A 503 15.71 3.25 -25.13
N GLU A 504 14.47 2.82 -25.31
CA GLU A 504 14.14 1.41 -25.61
C GLU A 504 14.39 1.07 -27.09
N MET A 505 14.11 1.98 -28.02
CA MET A 505 14.41 1.77 -29.44
C MET A 505 15.93 1.69 -29.72
N GLY A 506 16.74 2.51 -29.04
CA GLY A 506 18.19 2.45 -29.14
C GLY A 506 18.78 1.10 -28.72
N LYS A 507 18.21 0.48 -27.69
CA LYS A 507 18.65 -0.85 -27.20
C LYS A 507 18.19 -2.01 -28.08
N GLY A 508 17.00 -1.93 -28.68
CA GLY A 508 16.54 -2.93 -29.64
C GLY A 508 17.45 -3.04 -30.88
N ALA A 509 18.17 -1.97 -31.19
CA ALA A 509 19.15 -1.95 -32.25
C ALA A 509 20.51 -2.59 -31.83
N GLU A 510 20.88 -2.50 -30.53
CA GLU A 510 22.13 -3.09 -30.01
C GLU A 510 22.00 -4.59 -29.71
N ASP A 511 20.83 -5.04 -29.19
CA ASP A 511 20.60 -6.44 -28.76
C ASP A 511 20.13 -7.39 -29.87
N GLY A 512 19.91 -6.90 -31.09
CA GLY A 512 19.54 -7.73 -32.26
C GLY A 512 18.17 -8.44 -32.16
N TYR A 513 17.36 -8.15 -31.15
CA TYR A 513 16.00 -8.68 -30.98
C TYR A 513 14.97 -7.66 -31.48
N GLY A 514 14.61 -7.81 -32.76
CA GLY A 514 13.46 -7.09 -33.29
C GLY A 514 12.18 -7.47 -32.54
N TYR A 515 11.68 -6.60 -31.70
CA TYR A 515 10.32 -6.71 -31.21
C TYR A 515 9.36 -6.57 -32.41
N PHE A 516 8.56 -7.58 -32.62
CA PHE A 516 7.43 -7.55 -33.55
C PHE A 516 6.56 -6.34 -33.24
N VAL A 517 6.71 -5.29 -34.03
CA VAL A 517 5.75 -4.19 -34.15
C VAL A 517 5.00 -4.45 -35.43
N SER A 518 3.87 -5.10 -35.34
CA SER A 518 2.82 -5.09 -36.37
C SER A 518 1.49 -4.84 -35.69
#